data_d6c76e1461adca0af1163fc733e35c7d
#
_entry.id   d6c76e1461adca0af1163fc733e35c7d
#
_cell.length_a   1.000
_cell.length_b   1.000
_cell.length_c   1.000
_cell.angle_alpha   90.00
_cell.angle_beta   90.00
_cell.angle_gamma   90.00
#
_symmetry.space_group_name_H-M   'P 1'
#
loop_
_entity.id
_entity.type
_entity.pdbx_description
1 polymer ?
#
loop_
_entity_poly.entity_id
_entity_poly.type
_entity_poly.pdbx_seq_one_letter_code
_entity_poly.pdbx_strand_id
1 'polypeptide(L)'
;MDERVARYLDHVRFEKRLAERTTTLYALDLQKLSELALAANVDLAQVQTVHVRRWVAQMHSGGRTGRGIALILSGWRGFYHWLARESLIAHNPVEGVRAPKVAKPLPKALGVDEAVQLAEHTEAADDPWLEARDAAMVELLYGCG
;
A
#
# COMPACT_ATOMS: atom_id res chain seq x y z
N MET A 1 -7.70 0.23 22.80
CA MET A 1 -7.47 -0.61 21.60
C MET A 1 -8.34 -1.84 21.72
N ASP A 2 -9.05 -2.21 20.68
CA ASP A 2 -9.87 -3.43 20.66
C ASP A 2 -8.96 -4.66 20.82
N GLU A 3 -9.36 -5.62 21.66
CA GLU A 3 -8.58 -6.84 21.93
C GLU A 3 -8.32 -7.66 20.66
N ARG A 4 -9.27 -7.69 19.74
CA ARG A 4 -9.14 -8.37 18.43
C ARG A 4 -8.04 -7.75 17.58
N VAL A 5 -7.92 -6.42 17.61
CA VAL A 5 -6.85 -5.69 16.91
C VAL A 5 -5.49 -6.03 17.52
N ALA A 6 -5.40 -6.03 18.85
CA ALA A 6 -4.15 -6.39 19.54
C ALA A 6 -3.70 -7.82 19.18
N ARG A 7 -4.61 -8.80 19.26
CA ARG A 7 -4.34 -10.20 18.88
C ARG A 7 -3.89 -10.35 17.43
N TYR A 8 -4.51 -9.61 16.50
CA TYR A 8 -4.10 -9.62 15.10
C TYR A 8 -2.71 -9.04 14.90
N LEU A 9 -2.38 -7.93 15.56
CA LEU A 9 -1.04 -7.33 15.48
C LEU A 9 0.04 -8.27 16.03
N ASP A 10 -0.27 -8.99 17.10
CA ASP A 10 0.61 -10.03 17.63
C ASP A 10 0.79 -11.19 16.63
N HIS A 11 -0.29 -11.64 16.01
CA HIS A 11 -0.24 -12.65 14.95
C HIS A 11 0.65 -12.20 13.77
N VAL A 12 0.48 -10.97 13.31
CA VAL A 12 1.29 -10.40 12.22
C VAL A 12 2.76 -10.30 12.60
N ARG A 13 3.04 -9.91 13.83
CA ARG A 13 4.40 -9.70 14.33
C ARG A 13 5.14 -11.02 14.58
N PHE A 14 4.51 -11.96 15.28
CA PHE A 14 5.15 -13.15 15.78
C PHE A 14 4.99 -14.37 14.87
N GLU A 15 3.83 -14.57 14.28
CA GLU A 15 3.57 -15.72 13.41
C GLU A 15 3.97 -15.46 11.96
N LYS A 16 3.55 -14.32 11.40
CA LYS A 16 3.92 -13.92 10.03
C LYS A 16 5.31 -13.31 9.93
N ARG A 17 5.89 -12.88 11.04
CA ARG A 17 7.23 -12.27 11.11
C ARG A 17 7.44 -11.15 10.09
N LEU A 18 6.43 -10.30 9.90
CA LEU A 18 6.52 -9.17 9.01
C LEU A 18 7.48 -8.12 9.57
N ALA A 19 8.07 -7.33 8.67
CA ALA A 19 8.97 -6.25 9.05
C ALA A 19 8.28 -5.28 10.02
N GLU A 20 9.03 -4.73 10.97
CA GLU A 20 8.51 -3.80 11.97
C GLU A 20 7.76 -2.61 11.36
N ARG A 21 8.29 -2.06 10.28
CA ARG A 21 7.63 -0.98 9.52
C ARG A 21 6.25 -1.39 9.01
N THR A 22 6.08 -2.61 8.52
CA THR A 22 4.80 -3.13 8.04
C THR A 22 3.82 -3.29 9.19
N THR A 23 4.27 -3.81 10.32
CA THR A 23 3.45 -3.95 11.54
C THR A 23 2.97 -2.59 12.05
N THR A 24 3.84 -1.59 12.05
CA THR A 24 3.50 -0.21 12.43
C THR A 24 2.44 0.38 11.50
N LEU A 25 2.57 0.19 10.18
CA LEU A 25 1.57 0.65 9.22
C LEU A 25 0.22 -0.03 9.43
N TYR A 26 0.21 -1.33 9.67
CA TYR A 26 -1.03 -2.06 9.98
C TYR A 26 -1.68 -1.57 11.28
N ALA A 27 -0.88 -1.25 12.30
CA ALA A 27 -1.41 -0.68 13.54
C ALA A 27 -2.11 0.67 13.29
N LEU A 28 -1.53 1.55 12.47
CA LEU A 28 -2.14 2.83 12.08
C LEU A 28 -3.42 2.63 11.26
N ASP A 29 -3.40 1.70 10.31
CA ASP A 29 -4.59 1.40 9.49
C ASP A 29 -5.74 0.86 10.35
N LEU A 30 -5.44 0.00 11.31
CA LEU A 30 -6.45 -0.57 12.21
C LEU A 30 -6.93 0.43 13.28
N GLN A 31 -6.06 1.33 13.72
CA GLN A 31 -6.48 2.46 14.55
C GLN A 31 -7.51 3.31 13.80
N LYS A 32 -7.24 3.64 12.54
CA LYS A 32 -8.18 4.38 11.68
C LYS A 32 -9.51 3.65 11.51
N LEU A 33 -9.47 2.33 11.31
CA LEU A 33 -10.67 1.50 11.25
C LEU A 33 -11.48 1.58 12.54
N SER A 34 -10.82 1.46 13.68
CA SER A 34 -11.45 1.52 15.00
C SER A 34 -12.12 2.88 15.26
N GLU A 35 -11.46 3.97 14.87
CA GLU A 35 -12.02 5.33 14.97
C GLU A 35 -13.29 5.50 14.12
N LEU A 36 -13.26 5.00 12.89
CA LEU A 36 -14.40 5.07 11.97
C LEU A 36 -15.58 4.21 12.44
N ALA A 37 -15.30 3.02 12.94
CA ALA A 37 -16.31 2.11 13.50
C ALA A 37 -16.94 2.72 14.74
N LEU A 38 -16.15 3.29 15.64
CA LEU A 38 -16.62 3.98 16.84
C LEU A 38 -17.51 5.19 16.48
N ALA A 39 -17.08 6.02 15.53
CA ALA A 39 -17.84 7.16 15.05
C ALA A 39 -19.18 6.76 14.41
N ALA A 40 -19.23 5.59 13.80
CA ALA A 40 -20.45 5.01 13.23
C ALA A 40 -21.29 4.22 14.24
N ASN A 41 -20.81 4.08 15.47
CA ASN A 41 -21.41 3.24 16.53
C ASN A 41 -21.63 1.79 16.08
N VAL A 42 -20.64 1.21 15.38
CA VAL A 42 -20.66 -0.16 14.85
C VAL A 42 -19.50 -0.95 15.44
N ASP A 43 -19.79 -2.15 15.94
CA ASP A 43 -18.73 -3.08 16.37
C ASP A 43 -17.91 -3.55 15.18
N LEU A 44 -16.59 -3.78 15.38
CA LEU A 44 -15.68 -4.23 14.32
C LEU A 44 -16.12 -5.53 13.64
N ALA A 45 -16.75 -6.45 14.39
CA ALA A 45 -17.28 -7.70 13.82
C ALA A 45 -18.61 -7.51 13.06
N GLN A 46 -19.27 -6.37 13.23
CA GLN A 46 -20.54 -6.03 12.57
C GLN A 46 -20.40 -5.05 11.41
N VAL A 47 -19.17 -4.67 11.09
CA VAL A 47 -18.88 -3.83 9.93
C VAL A 47 -19.32 -4.54 8.66
N GLN A 48 -20.04 -3.83 7.80
CA GLN A 48 -20.52 -4.32 6.50
C GLN A 48 -19.85 -3.56 5.35
N THR A 49 -19.92 -4.12 4.16
CA THR A 49 -19.36 -3.52 2.94
C THR A 49 -19.86 -2.09 2.70
N VAL A 50 -21.10 -1.77 3.06
CA VAL A 50 -21.67 -0.42 2.93
C VAL A 50 -20.94 0.59 3.83
N HIS A 51 -20.54 0.19 5.04
CA HIS A 51 -19.74 1.04 5.92
C HIS A 51 -18.37 1.32 5.31
N VAL A 52 -17.69 0.28 4.83
CA VAL A 52 -16.37 0.40 4.20
C VAL A 52 -16.42 1.32 2.97
N ARG A 53 -17.42 1.16 2.10
CA ARG A 53 -17.59 2.04 0.93
C ARG A 53 -17.81 3.50 1.33
N ARG A 54 -18.62 3.75 2.36
CA ARG A 54 -18.83 5.10 2.89
C ARG A 54 -17.54 5.70 3.44
N TRP A 55 -16.75 4.94 4.17
CA TRP A 55 -15.47 5.40 4.71
C TRP A 55 -14.44 5.67 3.62
N VAL A 56 -14.41 4.86 2.57
CA VAL A 56 -13.57 5.12 1.39
C VAL A 56 -13.95 6.46 0.74
N ALA A 57 -15.23 6.71 0.52
CA ALA A 57 -15.71 7.98 -0.02
C ALA A 57 -15.35 9.16 0.89
N GLN A 58 -15.50 9.00 2.19
CA GLN A 58 -15.15 10.02 3.19
C GLN A 58 -13.65 10.34 3.19
N MET A 59 -12.80 9.31 3.15
CA MET A 59 -11.34 9.49 3.06
C MET A 59 -10.93 10.18 1.76
N HIS A 60 -11.55 9.83 0.65
CA HIS A 60 -11.28 10.44 -0.64
C HIS A 60 -11.70 11.91 -0.69
N SER A 61 -12.89 12.23 -0.20
CA SER A 61 -13.37 13.61 -0.06
C SER A 61 -12.51 14.44 0.90
N GLY A 62 -11.92 13.81 1.90
CA GLY A 62 -10.99 14.43 2.84
C GLY A 62 -9.58 14.66 2.27
N GLY A 63 -9.34 14.39 0.99
CA GLY A 63 -8.10 14.65 0.28
C GLY A 63 -7.11 13.49 0.27
N ARG A 64 -7.47 12.31 0.76
CA ARG A 64 -6.58 11.15 0.71
C ARG A 64 -6.52 10.58 -0.71
N THR A 65 -5.32 10.26 -1.18
CA THR A 65 -5.12 9.72 -2.53
C THR A 65 -5.70 8.31 -2.66
N GLY A 66 -6.11 7.93 -3.87
CA GLY A 66 -6.56 6.58 -4.16
C GLY A 66 -5.52 5.51 -3.81
N ARG A 67 -4.23 5.79 -4.03
CA ARG A 67 -3.13 4.90 -3.63
C ARG A 67 -3.03 4.74 -2.12
N GLY A 68 -3.17 5.82 -1.36
CA GLY A 68 -3.18 5.78 0.10
C GLY A 68 -4.37 4.99 0.65
N ILE A 69 -5.55 5.16 0.06
CA ILE A 69 -6.76 4.40 0.40
C ILE A 69 -6.58 2.92 0.06
N ALA A 70 -5.96 2.57 -1.07
CA ALA A 70 -5.68 1.19 -1.45
C ALA A 70 -4.79 0.47 -0.42
N LEU A 71 -3.78 1.15 0.12
CA LEU A 71 -2.91 0.62 1.18
C LEU A 71 -3.70 0.36 2.47
N ILE A 72 -4.54 1.31 2.89
CA ILE A 72 -5.41 1.15 4.07
C ILE A 72 -6.35 -0.03 3.90
N LEU A 73 -7.02 -0.14 2.74
CA LEU A 73 -7.92 -1.26 2.44
C LEU A 73 -7.20 -2.60 2.45
N SER A 74 -5.93 -2.64 2.04
CA SER A 74 -5.11 -3.85 2.11
C SER A 74 -4.89 -4.28 3.57
N GLY A 75 -4.57 -3.35 4.46
CA GLY A 75 -4.44 -3.60 5.90
C GLY A 75 -5.75 -4.10 6.52
N TRP A 76 -6.86 -3.43 6.23
CA TRP A 76 -8.19 -3.84 6.71
C TRP A 76 -8.62 -5.21 6.18
N ARG A 77 -8.35 -5.49 4.91
CA ARG A 77 -8.66 -6.79 4.28
C ARG A 77 -7.91 -7.93 4.97
N GLY A 78 -6.65 -7.73 5.31
CA GLY A 78 -5.86 -8.69 6.06
C GLY A 78 -6.43 -8.98 7.45
N PHE A 79 -6.85 -7.94 8.18
CA PHE A 79 -7.48 -8.07 9.49
C PHE A 79 -8.80 -8.84 9.43
N TYR A 80 -9.70 -8.47 8.53
CA TYR A 80 -10.98 -9.16 8.38
C TYR A 80 -10.83 -10.58 7.84
N HIS A 81 -9.83 -10.85 7.02
CA HIS A 81 -9.50 -12.20 6.60
C HIS A 81 -9.07 -13.07 7.80
N TRP A 82 -8.26 -12.51 8.70
CA TRP A 82 -7.87 -13.18 9.94
C TRP A 82 -9.08 -13.42 10.84
N LEU A 83 -9.98 -12.42 11.04
CA LEU A 83 -11.20 -12.60 11.82
C LEU A 83 -12.09 -13.72 11.26
N ALA A 84 -12.21 -13.84 9.94
CA ALA A 84 -12.96 -14.90 9.30
C ALA A 84 -12.32 -16.27 9.55
N ARG A 85 -11.01 -16.38 9.50
CA ARG A 85 -10.26 -17.61 9.86
C ARG A 85 -10.47 -18.02 11.31
N GLU A 86 -10.52 -17.06 12.21
CA GLU A 86 -10.81 -17.28 13.63
C GLU A 86 -12.32 -17.54 13.90
N SER A 87 -13.13 -17.60 12.85
CA SER A 87 -14.61 -17.80 12.94
C SER A 87 -15.33 -16.71 13.74
N LEU A 88 -14.74 -15.52 13.86
CA LEU A 88 -15.32 -14.37 14.54
C LEU A 88 -16.31 -13.59 13.65
N ILE A 89 -16.20 -13.75 12.34
CA ILE A 89 -17.10 -13.18 11.34
C ILE A 89 -17.38 -14.21 10.24
N ALA A 90 -18.53 -14.06 9.55
CA ALA A 90 -18.90 -14.94 8.44
C ALA A 90 -18.32 -14.47 7.10
N HIS A 91 -18.23 -13.17 6.88
CA HIS A 91 -17.82 -12.56 5.62
C HIS A 91 -16.84 -11.41 5.84
N ASN A 92 -15.91 -11.24 4.90
CA ASN A 92 -14.99 -10.11 4.91
C ASN A 92 -15.66 -8.88 4.27
N PRO A 93 -15.95 -7.80 5.03
CA PRO A 93 -16.67 -6.63 4.52
C PRO A 93 -15.84 -5.78 3.55
N VAL A 94 -14.52 -5.99 3.51
CA VAL A 94 -13.59 -5.26 2.64
C VAL A 94 -13.41 -5.97 1.29
N GLU A 95 -13.81 -7.23 1.20
CA GLU A 95 -13.72 -7.98 -0.05
C GLU A 95 -14.56 -7.32 -1.15
N GLY A 96 -13.97 -7.14 -2.33
CA GLY A 96 -14.61 -6.47 -3.46
C GLY A 96 -14.64 -4.94 -3.40
N VAL A 97 -14.28 -4.32 -2.29
CA VAL A 97 -14.14 -2.86 -2.19
C VAL A 97 -12.80 -2.43 -2.77
N ARG A 98 -12.83 -1.49 -3.71
CA ARG A 98 -11.65 -0.95 -4.37
C ARG A 98 -11.49 0.53 -4.05
N ALA A 99 -10.22 0.97 -3.99
CA ALA A 99 -9.89 2.38 -3.90
C ALA A 99 -10.26 3.11 -5.21
N PRO A 100 -10.49 4.45 -5.15
CA PRO A 100 -10.68 5.26 -6.33
C PRO A 100 -9.51 5.09 -7.30
N LYS A 101 -9.81 4.97 -8.59
CA LYS A 101 -8.79 4.86 -9.63
C LYS A 101 -8.02 6.17 -9.73
N VAL A 102 -6.69 6.08 -9.70
CA VAL A 102 -5.81 7.17 -10.08
C VAL A 102 -5.34 6.90 -11.50
N ALA A 103 -5.44 7.92 -12.36
CA ALA A 103 -4.83 7.85 -13.68
C ALA A 103 -3.33 7.59 -13.49
N LYS A 104 -2.83 6.47 -14.03
CA LYS A 104 -1.38 6.24 -14.08
C LYS A 104 -0.80 7.29 -15.01
N PRO A 105 0.08 8.19 -14.53
CA PRO A 105 0.80 9.04 -15.44
C PRO A 105 1.57 8.14 -16.41
N LEU A 106 1.47 8.41 -17.71
CA LEU A 106 2.31 7.76 -18.69
C LEU A 106 3.77 8.01 -18.31
N PRO A 107 4.64 7.00 -18.45
CA PRO A 107 6.07 7.23 -18.27
C PRO A 107 6.48 8.43 -19.11
N LYS A 108 7.12 9.41 -18.49
CA LYS A 108 7.58 10.60 -19.18
C LYS A 108 8.74 10.16 -20.07
N ALA A 109 8.50 10.06 -21.38
CA ALA A 109 9.55 9.73 -22.33
C ALA A 109 10.58 10.88 -22.31
N LEU A 110 11.87 10.50 -22.25
CA LEU A 110 12.97 11.46 -22.43
C LEU A 110 12.94 12.00 -23.86
N GLY A 111 13.25 13.28 -24.05
CA GLY A 111 13.54 13.83 -25.36
C GLY A 111 14.76 13.13 -25.98
N VAL A 112 14.88 13.18 -27.31
CA VAL A 112 15.99 12.52 -28.01
C VAL A 112 17.35 12.98 -27.48
N ASP A 113 17.52 14.27 -27.26
CA ASP A 113 18.76 14.85 -26.75
C ASP A 113 19.06 14.41 -25.31
N GLU A 114 18.05 14.34 -24.46
CA GLU A 114 18.19 13.87 -23.08
C GLU A 114 18.49 12.37 -23.02
N ALA A 115 17.91 11.58 -23.92
CA ALA A 115 18.20 10.14 -24.02
C ALA A 115 19.62 9.89 -24.50
N VAL A 116 20.12 10.67 -25.47
CA VAL A 116 21.49 10.61 -25.95
C VAL A 116 22.47 11.01 -24.83
N GLN A 117 22.22 12.10 -24.12
CA GLN A 117 23.04 12.52 -22.98
C GLN A 117 23.11 11.45 -21.89
N LEU A 118 21.99 10.78 -21.59
CA LEU A 118 21.96 9.70 -20.62
C LEU A 118 22.77 8.49 -21.08
N ALA A 119 22.70 8.13 -22.38
CA ALA A 119 23.45 7.02 -22.95
C ALA A 119 24.96 7.30 -23.05
N GLU A 120 25.32 8.57 -23.26
CA GLU A 120 26.70 9.03 -23.35
C GLU A 120 27.27 9.52 -22.02
N HIS A 121 26.54 9.31 -20.92
CA HIS A 121 26.91 9.78 -19.60
C HIS A 121 28.30 9.27 -19.19
N THR A 122 29.21 10.22 -19.00
CA THR A 122 30.61 9.99 -18.63
C THR A 122 31.02 10.84 -17.44
N GLU A 123 30.19 10.92 -16.41
CA GLU A 123 30.62 11.56 -15.16
C GLU A 123 31.68 10.68 -14.49
N ALA A 124 32.79 11.30 -14.10
CA ALA A 124 33.84 10.62 -13.36
C ALA A 124 33.29 10.22 -11.98
N ALA A 125 32.92 8.96 -11.84
CA ALA A 125 32.60 8.39 -10.55
C ALA A 125 33.87 8.13 -9.77
N ASP A 126 33.79 8.23 -8.45
CA ASP A 126 34.90 7.89 -7.55
C ASP A 126 35.32 6.39 -7.67
N ASP A 127 34.43 5.56 -8.23
CA ASP A 127 34.67 4.15 -8.51
C ASP A 127 34.41 3.85 -10.01
N PRO A 128 35.48 3.66 -10.81
CA PRO A 128 35.37 3.37 -12.25
C PRO A 128 34.55 2.12 -12.57
N TRP A 129 34.49 1.14 -11.66
CA TRP A 129 33.72 -0.08 -11.85
C TRP A 129 32.21 0.16 -11.77
N LEU A 130 31.78 1.00 -10.82
CA LEU A 130 30.38 1.38 -10.68
C LEU A 130 29.90 2.19 -11.88
N GLU A 131 30.74 3.08 -12.39
CA GLU A 131 30.44 3.86 -13.59
C GLU A 131 30.29 2.96 -14.83
N ALA A 132 31.22 2.02 -15.04
CA ALA A 132 31.16 1.07 -16.13
C ALA A 132 29.90 0.19 -16.05
N ARG A 133 29.51 -0.23 -14.85
CA ARG A 133 28.28 -0.98 -14.61
C ARG A 133 27.05 -0.15 -14.98
N ASP A 134 26.96 1.08 -14.51
CA ASP A 134 25.82 1.96 -14.74
C ASP A 134 25.70 2.34 -16.23
N ALA A 135 26.80 2.61 -16.91
CA ALA A 135 26.85 2.84 -18.35
C ALA A 135 26.37 1.61 -19.15
N ALA A 136 26.81 0.41 -18.76
CA ALA A 136 26.36 -0.83 -19.39
C ALA A 136 24.86 -1.07 -19.19
N MET A 137 24.31 -0.76 -18.00
CA MET A 137 22.87 -0.86 -17.73
C MET A 137 22.07 0.10 -18.59
N VAL A 138 22.52 1.35 -18.75
CA VAL A 138 21.85 2.36 -19.60
C VAL A 138 21.87 1.92 -21.06
N GLU A 139 23.00 1.45 -21.59
CA GLU A 139 23.11 0.95 -22.96
C GLU A 139 22.20 -0.26 -23.21
N LEU A 140 22.15 -1.20 -22.27
CA LEU A 140 21.28 -2.36 -22.35
C LEU A 140 19.80 -1.97 -22.43
N LEU A 141 19.35 -1.06 -21.56
CA LEU A 141 17.98 -0.57 -21.54
C LEU A 141 17.63 0.20 -22.82
N TYR A 142 18.56 1.00 -23.34
CA TYR A 142 18.38 1.74 -24.59
C TYR A 142 18.32 0.79 -25.79
N GLY A 143 19.20 -0.22 -25.85
CA GLY A 143 19.25 -1.19 -26.93
C GLY A 143 18.10 -2.20 -26.97
N CYS A 144 17.48 -2.48 -25.81
CA CYS A 144 16.35 -3.40 -25.71
C CYS A 144 14.98 -2.72 -25.86
N GLY A 145 14.96 -1.39 -26.01
CA GLY A 145 13.75 -0.62 -26.23
C GLY A 145 12.86 -0.43 -25.05
#